data_6646b43dd4f911487bb3f83b0b9805aa
#
_entry.id   6646b43dd4f911487bb3f83b0b9805aa
#
_cell.length_a   1.000
_cell.length_b   1.000
_cell.length_c   1.000
_cell.angle_alpha   90.00
_cell.angle_beta   90.00
_cell.angle_gamma   90.00
#
_symmetry.space_group_name_H-M   'P 1'
#
loop_
_entity.id
_entity.type
_entity.pdbx_description
1 polymer ?
#
loop_
_entity_poly.entity_id
_entity_poly.type
_entity_poly.pdbx_seq_one_letter_code
_entity_poly.pdbx_strand_id
1 'polypeptide(L)'
;MKESNAPAVGRTPFQKWLDKYQGLFYLIPWIIGFVVFKAVPFGQSLYYSFTDMNFFESGTKFVGLANYITAFTTTKITKALIITFKYAFITVPLKLVFALFIAYILNFKIACVNLFRTVYYIPSILGGSVAIAVLWKAVFSVDGLLNTVLRAVTFGLVQGPEWLSDPSYALWIICFLRIWQFGSAMVLFLAALKGVPADLYEAATIDGAGKWRQFFSITVPMITPIIFYNLVTQICQAFQEFNGPDIITNGGPRGSTTLISLLVYNYAFKSYDMGMASALAWIMFIIVCILTIIAFTSQKKWVYYSDER
;
A
#
# COMPACT_ATOMS: atom_id res chain seq x y z
N MET A 1 14.72 17.54 -63.48
CA MET A 1 13.61 17.56 -62.54
C MET A 1 13.67 18.86 -61.74
N LYS A 2 12.73 19.78 -61.96
CA LYS A 2 12.65 21.07 -61.26
C LYS A 2 12.05 20.83 -59.89
N GLU A 3 12.81 21.05 -58.82
CA GLU A 3 12.24 21.14 -57.47
C GLU A 3 11.27 22.32 -57.41
N SER A 4 10.04 22.03 -57.06
CA SER A 4 9.00 23.02 -56.84
C SER A 4 9.26 23.71 -55.51
N ASN A 5 9.84 24.93 -55.57
CA ASN A 5 9.90 25.86 -54.46
C ASN A 5 8.49 26.40 -54.18
N ALA A 6 7.67 25.64 -53.41
CA ALA A 6 6.47 26.20 -52.85
C ALA A 6 6.84 27.16 -51.71
N PRO A 7 6.34 28.42 -51.70
CA PRO A 7 6.62 29.37 -50.63
C PRO A 7 6.11 28.81 -49.30
N ALA A 8 7.00 28.81 -48.30
CA ALA A 8 6.59 28.44 -46.94
C ALA A 8 5.51 29.45 -46.47
N VAL A 9 4.26 29.01 -46.45
CA VAL A 9 3.13 29.79 -45.94
C VAL A 9 3.45 30.16 -44.49
N GLY A 10 3.77 31.44 -44.29
CA GLY A 10 4.09 31.93 -42.94
C GLY A 10 2.95 31.70 -41.99
N ARG A 11 3.15 30.88 -40.95
CA ARG A 11 2.14 30.59 -39.91
C ARG A 11 1.65 31.90 -39.30
N THR A 12 0.34 32.09 -39.24
CA THR A 12 -0.27 33.27 -38.60
C THR A 12 0.10 33.32 -37.10
N PRO A 13 0.10 34.52 -36.46
CA PRO A 13 0.35 34.66 -35.04
C PRO A 13 -0.57 33.73 -34.19
N PHE A 14 -1.80 33.53 -34.64
CA PHE A 14 -2.77 32.65 -34.00
C PHE A 14 -2.37 31.17 -34.13
N GLN A 15 -1.87 30.72 -35.28
CA GLN A 15 -1.37 29.36 -35.46
C GLN A 15 -0.13 29.10 -34.60
N LYS A 16 0.79 30.08 -34.50
CA LYS A 16 1.94 29.96 -33.60
C LYS A 16 1.52 29.87 -32.13
N TRP A 17 0.49 30.60 -31.74
CA TRP A 17 -0.09 30.53 -30.38
C TRP A 17 -0.76 29.18 -30.15
N LEU A 18 -1.56 28.69 -31.08
CA LEU A 18 -2.17 27.34 -31.00
C LEU A 18 -1.10 26.26 -30.89
N ASP A 19 -0.06 26.29 -31.74
CA ASP A 19 1.02 25.28 -31.69
C ASP A 19 1.75 25.32 -30.35
N LYS A 20 1.94 26.51 -29.75
CA LYS A 20 2.58 26.66 -28.45
C LYS A 20 1.75 26.06 -27.30
N TYR A 21 0.42 26.20 -27.36
CA TYR A 21 -0.50 25.77 -26.29
C TYR A 21 -1.29 24.51 -26.64
N GLN A 22 -1.06 23.89 -27.80
CA GLN A 22 -1.76 22.69 -28.25
C GLN A 22 -1.70 21.56 -27.20
N GLY A 23 -0.56 21.35 -26.55
CA GLY A 23 -0.43 20.37 -25.50
C GLY A 23 -1.34 20.64 -24.29
N LEU A 24 -1.56 21.91 -23.93
CA LEU A 24 -2.48 22.28 -22.85
C LEU A 24 -3.93 21.98 -23.20
N PHE A 25 -4.35 22.18 -24.46
CA PHE A 25 -5.70 21.86 -24.89
C PHE A 25 -6.03 20.36 -24.73
N TYR A 26 -5.06 19.48 -25.02
CA TYR A 26 -5.23 18.05 -24.83
C TYR A 26 -5.29 17.66 -23.35
N LEU A 27 -4.70 18.45 -22.44
CA LEU A 27 -4.74 18.24 -21.00
C LEU A 27 -6.00 18.78 -20.32
N ILE A 28 -6.77 19.69 -20.97
CA ILE A 28 -7.97 20.31 -20.39
C ILE A 28 -8.96 19.30 -19.81
N PRO A 29 -9.38 18.24 -20.53
CA PRO A 29 -10.33 17.28 -20.00
C PRO A 29 -9.81 16.59 -18.74
N TRP A 30 -8.51 16.25 -18.71
CA TRP A 30 -7.85 15.68 -17.54
C TRP A 30 -7.78 16.67 -16.37
N ILE A 31 -7.40 17.94 -16.65
CA ILE A 31 -7.34 19.00 -15.62
C ILE A 31 -8.71 19.25 -15.01
N ILE A 32 -9.76 19.33 -15.82
CA ILE A 32 -11.14 19.49 -15.34
C ILE A 32 -11.51 18.31 -14.45
N GLY A 33 -11.28 17.08 -14.90
CA GLY A 33 -11.53 15.88 -14.10
C GLY A 33 -10.74 15.88 -12.78
N PHE A 34 -9.47 16.23 -12.82
CA PHE A 34 -8.64 16.33 -11.62
C PHE A 34 -9.16 17.39 -10.63
N VAL A 35 -9.46 18.59 -11.13
CA VAL A 35 -9.97 19.68 -10.27
C VAL A 35 -11.31 19.30 -9.65
N VAL A 36 -12.29 18.87 -10.45
CA VAL A 36 -13.65 18.58 -9.99
C VAL A 36 -13.70 17.36 -9.07
N PHE A 37 -13.02 16.26 -9.42
CA PHE A 37 -13.14 14.98 -8.70
C PHE A 37 -12.03 14.71 -7.68
N LYS A 38 -10.95 15.51 -7.66
CA LYS A 38 -9.84 15.35 -6.70
C LYS A 38 -9.58 16.62 -5.90
N ALA A 39 -9.26 17.73 -6.54
CA ALA A 39 -8.84 18.94 -5.83
C ALA A 39 -9.97 19.55 -5.00
N VAL A 40 -11.19 19.67 -5.55
CA VAL A 40 -12.34 20.22 -4.84
C VAL A 40 -12.74 19.35 -3.65
N PRO A 41 -12.99 18.01 -3.76
CA PRO A 41 -13.30 17.17 -2.62
C PRO A 41 -12.19 17.13 -1.57
N PHE A 42 -10.94 17.18 -1.98
CA PHE A 42 -9.78 17.23 -1.07
C PHE A 42 -9.79 18.53 -0.25
N GLY A 43 -10.02 19.68 -0.91
CA GLY A 43 -10.18 20.98 -0.22
C GLY A 43 -11.41 21.03 0.69
N GLN A 44 -12.53 20.45 0.25
CA GLN A 44 -13.75 20.35 1.08
C GLN A 44 -13.51 19.48 2.31
N SER A 45 -12.83 18.34 2.17
CA SER A 45 -12.45 17.49 3.30
C SER A 45 -11.57 18.24 4.30
N LEU A 46 -10.65 19.10 3.83
CA LEU A 46 -9.86 19.95 4.73
C LEU A 46 -10.75 20.94 5.49
N TYR A 47 -11.67 21.60 4.80
CA TYR A 47 -12.61 22.52 5.43
C TYR A 47 -13.48 21.80 6.46
N TYR A 48 -14.06 20.64 6.13
CA TYR A 48 -14.89 19.86 7.05
C TYR A 48 -14.12 19.40 8.29
N SER A 49 -12.84 19.16 8.21
CA SER A 49 -12.03 18.78 9.37
C SER A 49 -12.00 19.81 10.49
N PHE A 50 -12.30 21.09 10.17
CA PHE A 50 -12.41 22.21 11.12
C PHE A 50 -13.86 22.54 11.50
N THR A 51 -14.84 21.73 11.10
CA THR A 51 -16.27 21.95 11.32
C THR A 51 -16.91 20.78 12.05
N ASP A 52 -18.11 21.00 12.60
CA ASP A 52 -18.98 19.97 13.17
C ASP A 52 -19.93 19.37 12.11
N MET A 53 -19.50 19.28 10.85
CA MET A 53 -20.31 18.80 9.75
C MET A 53 -20.89 17.42 10.02
N ASN A 54 -22.23 17.35 10.13
CA ASN A 54 -23.00 16.13 10.24
C ASN A 54 -24.14 16.16 9.21
N PHE A 55 -24.38 15.05 8.51
CA PHE A 55 -25.40 15.02 7.47
C PHE A 55 -26.84 15.19 7.96
N PHE A 56 -27.10 14.90 9.23
CA PHE A 56 -28.44 14.98 9.81
C PHE A 56 -28.70 16.27 10.55
N GLU A 57 -27.68 17.09 10.80
CA GLU A 57 -27.82 18.35 11.49
C GLU A 57 -27.86 19.52 10.51
N SER A 58 -28.86 20.38 10.63
CA SER A 58 -28.95 21.60 9.85
C SER A 58 -28.00 22.67 10.39
N GLY A 59 -26.99 23.01 9.59
CA GLY A 59 -26.04 24.08 9.87
C GLY A 59 -24.70 23.61 10.37
N THR A 60 -23.70 23.73 9.49
CA THR A 60 -22.29 23.43 9.79
C THR A 60 -21.68 24.63 10.51
N LYS A 61 -21.14 24.43 11.72
CA LYS A 61 -20.39 25.43 12.48
C LYS A 61 -18.90 25.21 12.39
N PHE A 62 -18.15 26.28 12.35
CA PHE A 62 -16.69 26.20 12.41
C PHE A 62 -16.26 25.98 13.87
N VAL A 63 -15.62 24.85 14.16
CA VAL A 63 -15.17 24.45 15.50
C VAL A 63 -13.64 24.51 15.67
N GLY A 64 -12.93 24.98 14.66
CA GLY A 64 -11.48 25.10 14.69
C GLY A 64 -10.80 23.75 14.89
N LEU A 65 -9.90 23.64 15.87
CA LEU A 65 -9.13 22.43 16.14
C LEU A 65 -9.83 21.40 17.07
N ALA A 66 -11.11 21.59 17.41
CA ALA A 66 -11.80 20.73 18.37
C ALA A 66 -11.79 19.25 17.95
N ASN A 67 -12.02 18.94 16.68
CA ASN A 67 -11.96 17.57 16.15
C ASN A 67 -10.56 16.93 16.32
N TYR A 68 -9.50 17.70 16.09
CA TYR A 68 -8.13 17.25 16.28
C TYR A 68 -7.80 17.01 17.75
N ILE A 69 -8.23 17.91 18.65
CA ILE A 69 -8.05 17.73 20.09
C ILE A 69 -8.80 16.46 20.54
N THR A 70 -10.06 16.30 20.12
CA THR A 70 -10.86 15.12 20.40
C THR A 70 -10.21 13.84 19.87
N ALA A 71 -9.61 13.89 18.68
CA ALA A 71 -8.91 12.74 18.10
C ALA A 71 -7.73 12.27 18.97
N PHE A 72 -6.97 13.17 19.58
CA PHE A 72 -5.83 12.81 20.42
C PHE A 72 -6.21 12.55 21.90
N THR A 73 -7.34 13.02 22.36
CA THR A 73 -7.83 12.80 23.74
C THR A 73 -8.70 11.54 23.87
N THR A 74 -9.32 11.10 22.77
CA THR A 74 -10.21 9.91 22.79
C THR A 74 -9.40 8.63 22.77
N THR A 75 -9.49 7.83 23.82
CA THR A 75 -8.78 6.54 23.97
C THR A 75 -9.02 5.57 22.79
N LYS A 76 -10.23 5.55 22.23
CA LYS A 76 -10.57 4.70 21.07
C LYS A 76 -9.73 5.06 19.84
N ILE A 77 -9.56 6.35 19.58
CA ILE A 77 -8.85 6.85 18.39
C ILE A 77 -7.34 6.68 18.56
N THR A 78 -6.79 7.05 19.71
CA THR A 78 -5.36 6.85 20.00
C THR A 78 -4.96 5.38 19.98
N LYS A 79 -5.81 4.49 20.49
CA LYS A 79 -5.63 3.04 20.39
C LYS A 79 -5.62 2.58 18.92
N ALA A 80 -6.54 3.07 18.08
CA ALA A 80 -6.58 2.74 16.67
C ALA A 80 -5.33 3.22 15.91
N LEU A 81 -4.80 4.40 16.23
CA LEU A 81 -3.52 4.87 15.69
C LEU A 81 -2.38 3.91 16.04
N ILE A 82 -2.25 3.54 17.32
CA ILE A 82 -1.22 2.59 17.78
C ILE A 82 -1.34 1.25 17.05
N ILE A 83 -2.56 0.72 16.90
CA ILE A 83 -2.80 -0.54 16.20
C ILE A 83 -2.43 -0.42 14.72
N THR A 84 -2.74 0.72 14.08
CA THR A 84 -2.38 0.98 12.68
C THR A 84 -0.86 1.00 12.48
N PHE A 85 -0.12 1.66 13.38
CA PHE A 85 1.34 1.61 13.37
C PHE A 85 1.85 0.18 13.57
N LYS A 86 1.35 -0.53 14.58
CA LYS A 86 1.71 -1.93 14.84
C LYS A 86 1.47 -2.81 13.60
N TYR A 87 0.30 -2.67 12.97
CA TYR A 87 -0.04 -3.36 11.75
C TYR A 87 0.94 -3.05 10.61
N ALA A 88 1.23 -1.78 10.36
CA ALA A 88 2.15 -1.35 9.30
C ALA A 88 3.58 -1.87 9.55
N PHE A 89 4.09 -1.74 10.77
CA PHE A 89 5.44 -2.22 11.15
C PHE A 89 5.59 -3.73 11.08
N ILE A 90 4.51 -4.50 11.24
CA ILE A 90 4.55 -5.96 11.09
C ILE A 90 4.44 -6.32 9.60
N THR A 91 3.40 -5.80 8.92
CA THR A 91 3.05 -6.26 7.57
C THR A 91 4.05 -5.81 6.51
N VAL A 92 4.53 -4.56 6.57
CA VAL A 92 5.38 -4.01 5.52
C VAL A 92 6.72 -4.75 5.44
N PRO A 93 7.51 -4.88 6.53
CA PRO A 93 8.78 -5.60 6.46
C PRO A 93 8.59 -7.08 6.11
N LEU A 94 7.65 -7.77 6.76
CA LEU A 94 7.44 -9.19 6.52
C LEU A 94 7.01 -9.48 5.08
N LYS A 95 6.11 -8.65 4.52
CA LYS A 95 5.68 -8.77 3.13
C LYS A 95 6.83 -8.56 2.16
N LEU A 96 7.67 -7.54 2.38
CA LEU A 96 8.80 -7.24 1.52
C LEU A 96 9.88 -8.32 1.58
N VAL A 97 10.22 -8.80 2.79
CA VAL A 97 11.17 -9.89 2.97
C VAL A 97 10.68 -11.17 2.29
N PHE A 98 9.41 -11.51 2.49
CA PHE A 98 8.82 -12.71 1.88
C PHE A 98 8.74 -12.57 0.35
N ALA A 99 8.36 -11.40 -0.16
CA ALA A 99 8.33 -11.12 -1.59
C ALA A 99 9.71 -11.23 -2.24
N LEU A 100 10.74 -10.66 -1.60
CA LEU A 100 12.13 -10.74 -2.08
C LEU A 100 12.65 -12.17 -2.03
N PHE A 101 12.37 -12.91 -0.96
CA PHE A 101 12.76 -14.32 -0.81
C PHE A 101 12.17 -15.18 -1.93
N ILE A 102 10.87 -15.08 -2.20
CA ILE A 102 10.23 -15.82 -3.29
C ILE A 102 10.74 -15.36 -4.66
N ALA A 103 10.95 -14.05 -4.87
CA ALA A 103 11.52 -13.54 -6.11
C ALA A 103 12.93 -14.08 -6.35
N TYR A 104 13.75 -14.17 -5.30
CA TYR A 104 15.10 -14.74 -5.38
C TYR A 104 15.07 -16.22 -5.79
N ILE A 105 14.17 -17.02 -5.18
CA ILE A 105 13.98 -18.43 -5.59
C ILE A 105 13.54 -18.53 -7.05
N LEU A 106 12.55 -17.73 -7.47
CA LEU A 106 12.02 -17.74 -8.84
C LEU A 106 12.97 -17.13 -9.88
N ASN A 107 14.07 -16.55 -9.46
CA ASN A 107 15.12 -16.08 -10.35
C ASN A 107 16.03 -17.22 -10.87
N PHE A 108 16.07 -18.36 -10.18
CA PHE A 108 16.77 -19.53 -10.65
C PHE A 108 16.03 -20.22 -11.81
N LYS A 109 16.78 -21.05 -12.56
CA LYS A 109 16.21 -21.90 -13.64
C LYS A 109 15.45 -23.07 -13.02
N ILE A 110 14.19 -22.87 -12.68
CA ILE A 110 13.31 -23.89 -12.11
C ILE A 110 12.32 -24.34 -13.18
N ALA A 111 12.01 -25.65 -13.22
CA ALA A 111 10.98 -26.18 -14.10
C ALA A 111 9.63 -25.50 -13.79
N CYS A 112 8.83 -25.19 -14.81
CA CYS A 112 7.52 -24.56 -14.70
C CYS A 112 7.51 -23.19 -13.96
N VAL A 113 8.63 -22.45 -13.95
CA VAL A 113 8.77 -21.17 -13.23
C VAL A 113 7.66 -20.17 -13.56
N ASN A 114 7.16 -20.15 -14.79
CA ASN A 114 6.08 -19.25 -15.19
C ASN A 114 4.74 -19.61 -14.50
N LEU A 115 4.48 -20.89 -14.29
CA LEU A 115 3.31 -21.33 -13.53
C LEU A 115 3.41 -20.85 -12.07
N PHE A 116 4.55 -21.03 -11.40
CA PHE A 116 4.77 -20.54 -10.04
C PHE A 116 4.63 -19.02 -9.94
N ARG A 117 5.17 -18.26 -10.90
CA ARG A 117 5.00 -16.80 -10.96
C ARG A 117 3.53 -16.41 -11.02
N THR A 118 2.75 -17.07 -11.87
CA THR A 118 1.30 -16.80 -12.00
C THR A 118 0.57 -17.15 -10.70
N VAL A 119 0.79 -18.33 -10.13
CA VAL A 119 0.15 -18.78 -8.88
C VAL A 119 0.45 -17.84 -7.72
N TYR A 120 1.71 -17.41 -7.55
CA TYR A 120 2.09 -16.47 -6.49
C TYR A 120 1.63 -15.02 -6.73
N TYR A 121 1.31 -14.68 -7.98
CA TYR A 121 0.77 -13.36 -8.30
C TYR A 121 -0.75 -13.25 -8.09
N ILE A 122 -1.50 -14.35 -8.26
CA ILE A 122 -2.96 -14.41 -8.10
C ILE A 122 -3.45 -13.77 -6.77
N PRO A 123 -2.85 -14.06 -5.59
CA PRO A 123 -3.23 -13.42 -4.34
C PRO A 123 -3.20 -11.89 -4.37
N SER A 124 -2.25 -11.30 -5.08
CA SER A 124 -2.15 -9.84 -5.18
C SER A 124 -3.21 -9.20 -6.08
N ILE A 125 -3.68 -9.92 -7.09
CA ILE A 125 -4.77 -9.47 -7.96
C ILE A 125 -6.11 -9.53 -7.21
N LEU A 126 -6.34 -10.65 -6.52
CA LEU A 126 -7.61 -10.92 -5.85
C LEU A 126 -7.70 -10.31 -4.45
N GLY A 127 -6.57 -10.04 -3.82
CA GLY A 127 -6.45 -9.74 -2.39
C GLY A 127 -7.17 -8.48 -1.92
N GLY A 128 -7.42 -7.52 -2.81
CA GLY A 128 -8.24 -6.34 -2.51
C GLY A 128 -9.75 -6.60 -2.55
N SER A 129 -10.20 -7.80 -2.94
CA SER A 129 -11.61 -8.10 -3.08
C SER A 129 -12.27 -8.47 -1.75
N VAL A 130 -13.52 -8.04 -1.57
CA VAL A 130 -14.39 -8.42 -0.45
C VAL A 130 -14.51 -9.95 -0.35
N ALA A 131 -14.60 -10.64 -1.50
CA ALA A 131 -14.74 -12.10 -1.54
C ALA A 131 -13.58 -12.83 -0.84
N ILE A 132 -12.34 -12.37 -1.04
CA ILE A 132 -11.17 -12.96 -0.38
C ILE A 132 -11.21 -12.71 1.14
N ALA A 133 -11.63 -11.53 1.59
CA ALA A 133 -11.78 -11.26 3.01
C ALA A 133 -12.84 -12.15 3.66
N VAL A 134 -13.96 -12.40 2.96
CA VAL A 134 -15.02 -13.34 3.43
C VAL A 134 -14.49 -14.78 3.48
N LEU A 135 -13.78 -15.23 2.44
CA LEU A 135 -13.15 -16.56 2.45
C LEU A 135 -12.14 -16.70 3.59
N TRP A 136 -11.33 -15.65 3.82
CA TRP A 136 -10.36 -15.63 4.91
C TRP A 136 -11.04 -15.74 6.28
N LYS A 137 -12.13 -14.99 6.47
CA LYS A 137 -12.97 -15.11 7.66
C LYS A 137 -13.50 -16.53 7.86
N ALA A 138 -13.97 -17.18 6.79
CA ALA A 138 -14.46 -18.56 6.87
C ALA A 138 -13.35 -19.57 7.21
N VAL A 139 -12.15 -19.41 6.64
CA VAL A 139 -10.99 -20.28 6.92
C VAL A 139 -10.57 -20.21 8.38
N PHE A 140 -10.58 -19.01 9.00
CA PHE A 140 -10.14 -18.78 10.38
C PHE A 140 -11.28 -18.72 11.40
N SER A 141 -12.52 -19.06 11.02
CA SER A 141 -13.62 -19.21 11.98
C SER A 141 -13.40 -20.42 12.91
N VAL A 142 -14.13 -20.48 14.02
CA VAL A 142 -14.01 -21.56 15.02
C VAL A 142 -14.19 -22.95 14.39
N ASP A 143 -15.19 -23.08 13.52
CA ASP A 143 -15.45 -24.31 12.74
C ASP A 143 -14.88 -24.21 11.30
N GLY A 144 -13.91 -23.32 11.08
CA GLY A 144 -13.29 -23.10 9.79
C GLY A 144 -12.31 -24.19 9.38
N LEU A 145 -11.86 -24.09 8.12
CA LEU A 145 -10.97 -25.07 7.51
C LEU A 145 -9.69 -25.28 8.34
N LEU A 146 -9.10 -24.22 8.90
CA LEU A 146 -7.86 -24.31 9.66
C LEU A 146 -8.02 -25.17 10.92
N ASN A 147 -9.07 -24.93 11.70
CA ASN A 147 -9.36 -25.71 12.91
C ASN A 147 -9.79 -27.14 12.57
N THR A 148 -10.48 -27.35 11.45
CA THR A 148 -10.85 -28.68 10.96
C THR A 148 -9.60 -29.49 10.60
N VAL A 149 -8.66 -28.90 9.85
CA VAL A 149 -7.37 -29.55 9.53
C VAL A 149 -6.55 -29.80 10.80
N LEU A 150 -6.50 -28.85 11.73
CA LEU A 150 -5.78 -28.99 13.00
C LEU A 150 -6.33 -30.17 13.83
N ARG A 151 -7.66 -30.28 13.95
CA ARG A 151 -8.32 -31.40 14.63
C ARG A 151 -8.04 -32.73 13.93
N ALA A 152 -8.07 -32.77 12.61
CA ALA A 152 -7.79 -33.97 11.84
C ALA A 152 -6.34 -34.45 12.02
N VAL A 153 -5.35 -33.54 11.91
CA VAL A 153 -3.92 -33.87 12.06
C VAL A 153 -3.57 -34.29 13.51
N THR A 154 -4.24 -33.70 14.49
CA THR A 154 -4.00 -33.99 15.92
C THR A 154 -4.92 -35.10 16.47
N PHE A 155 -5.68 -35.80 15.61
CA PHE A 155 -6.66 -36.81 16.01
C PHE A 155 -7.64 -36.31 17.10
N GLY A 156 -8.00 -35.01 17.04
CA GLY A 156 -8.92 -34.39 17.99
C GLY A 156 -8.30 -33.96 19.33
N LEU A 157 -6.98 -34.17 19.53
CA LEU A 157 -6.30 -33.81 20.77
C LEU A 157 -6.17 -32.30 20.98
N VAL A 158 -6.09 -31.52 19.89
CA VAL A 158 -5.99 -30.06 19.96
C VAL A 158 -7.24 -29.43 19.36
N GLN A 159 -7.96 -28.70 20.19
CA GLN A 159 -8.99 -27.78 19.72
C GLN A 159 -8.28 -26.47 19.32
N GLY A 160 -8.44 -26.06 18.06
CA GLY A 160 -7.82 -24.82 17.59
C GLY A 160 -8.35 -23.61 18.35
N PRO A 161 -7.54 -22.54 18.47
CA PRO A 161 -7.96 -21.33 19.14
C PRO A 161 -9.07 -20.58 18.37
N GLU A 162 -9.74 -19.68 19.08
CA GLU A 162 -10.68 -18.75 18.47
C GLU A 162 -9.93 -17.60 17.78
N TRP A 163 -9.39 -17.88 16.60
CA TRP A 163 -8.47 -16.99 15.87
C TRP A 163 -8.97 -15.55 15.72
N LEU A 164 -10.28 -15.37 15.50
CA LEU A 164 -10.87 -14.06 15.22
C LEU A 164 -11.49 -13.41 16.47
N SER A 165 -11.78 -14.20 17.52
CA SER A 165 -12.41 -13.74 18.76
C SER A 165 -11.40 -13.42 19.87
N ASP A 166 -10.15 -13.87 19.74
CA ASP A 166 -9.07 -13.57 20.67
C ASP A 166 -8.24 -12.35 20.19
N PRO A 167 -8.13 -11.29 21.00
CA PRO A 167 -7.32 -10.11 20.67
C PRO A 167 -5.86 -10.40 20.36
N SER A 168 -5.31 -11.50 20.87
CA SER A 168 -3.92 -11.90 20.68
C SER A 168 -3.65 -12.39 19.25
N TYR A 169 -4.63 -13.01 18.62
CA TYR A 169 -4.51 -13.59 17.28
C TYR A 169 -5.13 -12.75 16.18
N ALA A 170 -6.24 -12.06 16.45
CA ALA A 170 -7.05 -11.39 15.43
C ALA A 170 -6.24 -10.44 14.53
N LEU A 171 -5.35 -9.63 15.11
CA LEU A 171 -4.49 -8.73 14.33
C LEU A 171 -3.53 -9.50 13.42
N TRP A 172 -2.97 -10.62 13.89
CA TRP A 172 -2.06 -11.46 13.09
C TRP A 172 -2.76 -12.07 11.89
N ILE A 173 -4.02 -12.48 12.02
CA ILE A 173 -4.80 -13.04 10.90
C ILE A 173 -4.97 -12.00 9.78
N ILE A 174 -5.21 -10.72 10.14
CA ILE A 174 -5.28 -9.63 9.16
C ILE A 174 -3.88 -9.35 8.57
N CYS A 175 -2.82 -9.39 9.39
CA CYS A 175 -1.46 -9.26 8.90
C CYS A 175 -1.10 -10.38 7.90
N PHE A 176 -1.49 -11.62 8.18
CA PHE A 176 -1.28 -12.76 7.30
C PHE A 176 -1.95 -12.58 5.94
N LEU A 177 -3.20 -12.11 5.92
CA LEU A 177 -3.89 -11.80 4.66
C LEU A 177 -3.08 -10.81 3.81
N ARG A 178 -2.54 -9.77 4.46
CA ARG A 178 -1.75 -8.75 3.76
C ARG A 178 -0.39 -9.26 3.29
N ILE A 179 0.27 -10.10 4.10
CA ILE A 179 1.54 -10.72 3.74
C ILE A 179 1.34 -11.70 2.57
N TRP A 180 0.26 -12.50 2.59
CA TRP A 180 -0.10 -13.43 1.51
C TRP A 180 -0.26 -12.72 0.15
N GLN A 181 -0.64 -11.45 0.14
CA GLN A 181 -0.72 -10.60 -1.06
C GLN A 181 0.64 -10.03 -1.49
N PHE A 182 1.71 -10.81 -1.40
CA PHE A 182 3.08 -10.36 -1.70
C PHE A 182 3.42 -10.32 -3.20
N GLY A 183 2.59 -10.88 -4.07
CA GLY A 183 2.91 -11.16 -5.47
C GLY A 183 3.28 -9.92 -6.30
N SER A 184 2.63 -8.77 -6.08
CA SER A 184 2.98 -7.53 -6.80
C SER A 184 4.40 -7.05 -6.48
N ALA A 185 4.80 -7.07 -5.21
CA ALA A 185 6.15 -6.73 -4.79
C ALA A 185 7.17 -7.78 -5.29
N MET A 186 6.79 -9.07 -5.27
CA MET A 186 7.61 -10.17 -5.79
C MET A 186 7.94 -9.98 -7.28
N VAL A 187 6.96 -9.61 -8.12
CA VAL A 187 7.20 -9.40 -9.56
C VAL A 187 8.17 -8.25 -9.79
N LEU A 188 8.05 -7.14 -9.04
CA LEU A 188 8.98 -6.02 -9.13
C LEU A 188 10.40 -6.43 -8.70
N PHE A 189 10.52 -7.17 -7.60
CA PHE A 189 11.82 -7.70 -7.18
C PHE A 189 12.40 -8.67 -8.21
N LEU A 190 11.61 -9.55 -8.79
CA LEU A 190 12.07 -10.48 -9.81
C LEU A 190 12.56 -9.76 -11.06
N ALA A 191 11.90 -8.67 -11.48
CA ALA A 191 12.35 -7.83 -12.57
C ALA A 191 13.70 -7.17 -12.25
N ALA A 192 13.83 -6.61 -11.04
CA ALA A 192 15.06 -5.98 -10.57
C ALA A 192 16.23 -6.99 -10.49
N LEU A 193 15.99 -8.19 -9.95
CA LEU A 193 16.99 -9.26 -9.85
C LEU A 193 17.53 -9.69 -11.23
N LYS A 194 16.70 -9.68 -12.25
CA LYS A 194 17.12 -9.97 -13.63
C LYS A 194 17.90 -8.84 -14.28
N GLY A 195 17.78 -7.63 -13.78
CA GLY A 195 18.51 -6.46 -14.26
C GLY A 195 19.94 -6.36 -13.72
N VAL A 196 20.32 -7.17 -12.74
CA VAL A 196 21.69 -7.15 -12.19
C VAL A 196 22.66 -7.77 -13.20
N PRO A 197 23.73 -7.07 -13.63
CA PRO A 197 24.69 -7.57 -14.60
C PRO A 197 25.36 -8.87 -14.16
N ALA A 198 25.46 -9.83 -15.09
CA ALA A 198 26.08 -11.15 -14.81
C ALA A 198 27.56 -11.02 -14.49
N ASP A 199 28.25 -10.09 -15.15
CA ASP A 199 29.70 -9.86 -15.00
C ASP A 199 30.11 -9.60 -13.54
N LEU A 200 29.23 -8.94 -12.74
CA LEU A 200 29.48 -8.72 -11.32
C LEU A 200 29.54 -10.02 -10.51
N TYR A 201 28.72 -11.00 -10.88
CA TYR A 201 28.72 -12.32 -10.23
C TYR A 201 29.91 -13.17 -10.68
N GLU A 202 30.32 -13.04 -11.95
CA GLU A 202 31.49 -13.74 -12.49
C GLU A 202 32.77 -13.23 -11.82
N ALA A 203 32.97 -11.91 -11.75
CA ALA A 203 34.09 -11.30 -11.03
C ALA A 203 34.15 -11.74 -9.58
N ALA A 204 33.00 -11.64 -8.86
CA ALA A 204 32.92 -12.06 -7.47
C ALA A 204 33.21 -13.56 -7.26
N THR A 205 32.87 -14.39 -8.24
CA THR A 205 33.18 -15.84 -8.19
C THR A 205 34.67 -16.10 -8.36
N ILE A 206 35.36 -15.35 -9.22
CA ILE A 206 36.82 -15.40 -9.37
C ILE A 206 37.50 -14.99 -8.05
N ASP A 207 36.98 -13.97 -7.37
CA ASP A 207 37.43 -13.50 -6.05
C ASP A 207 37.08 -14.47 -4.91
N GLY A 208 36.44 -15.61 -5.17
CA GLY A 208 36.09 -16.61 -4.18
C GLY A 208 34.88 -16.29 -3.31
N ALA A 209 34.03 -15.31 -3.72
CA ALA A 209 32.84 -14.95 -2.97
C ALA A 209 31.73 -16.01 -3.09
N GLY A 210 31.32 -16.57 -1.96
CA GLY A 210 30.19 -17.52 -1.89
C GLY A 210 28.84 -16.85 -2.18
N LYS A 211 27.81 -17.65 -2.47
CA LYS A 211 26.45 -17.19 -2.88
C LYS A 211 25.80 -16.19 -1.89
N TRP A 212 25.95 -16.42 -0.60
CA TRP A 212 25.45 -15.48 0.44
C TRP A 212 26.15 -14.13 0.38
N ARG A 213 27.49 -14.13 0.21
CA ARG A 213 28.24 -12.89 0.06
C ARG A 213 27.86 -12.14 -1.21
N GLN A 214 27.69 -12.84 -2.35
CA GLN A 214 27.19 -12.26 -3.59
C GLN A 214 25.80 -11.66 -3.41
N PHE A 215 24.89 -12.33 -2.69
CA PHE A 215 23.56 -11.82 -2.43
C PHE A 215 23.56 -10.51 -1.63
N PHE A 216 24.24 -10.46 -0.48
CA PHE A 216 24.24 -9.28 0.36
C PHE A 216 25.14 -8.15 -0.14
N SER A 217 26.25 -8.45 -0.85
CA SER A 217 27.21 -7.42 -1.27
C SER A 217 27.00 -6.94 -2.71
N ILE A 218 26.29 -7.69 -3.57
CA ILE A 218 26.01 -7.32 -4.96
C ILE A 218 24.51 -7.20 -5.19
N THR A 219 23.76 -8.28 -4.97
CA THR A 219 22.34 -8.34 -5.34
C THR A 219 21.51 -7.31 -4.56
N VAL A 220 21.56 -7.33 -3.23
CA VAL A 220 20.77 -6.43 -2.39
C VAL A 220 21.09 -4.97 -2.67
N PRO A 221 22.35 -4.51 -2.70
CA PRO A 221 22.67 -3.12 -3.06
C PRO A 221 22.13 -2.69 -4.42
N MET A 222 22.28 -3.52 -5.45
CA MET A 222 21.83 -3.22 -6.81
C MET A 222 20.30 -3.07 -6.94
N ILE A 223 19.52 -3.78 -6.12
CA ILE A 223 18.05 -3.70 -6.13
C ILE A 223 17.48 -2.75 -5.09
N THR A 224 18.30 -2.02 -4.34
CA THR A 224 17.84 -1.05 -3.30
C THR A 224 16.86 -0.01 -3.85
N PRO A 225 16.93 0.52 -5.08
CA PRO A 225 15.92 1.41 -5.61
C PRO A 225 14.51 0.78 -5.64
N ILE A 226 14.42 -0.50 -5.98
CA ILE A 226 13.15 -1.24 -6.02
C ILE A 226 12.69 -1.62 -4.61
N ILE A 227 13.63 -1.91 -3.68
CA ILE A 227 13.30 -2.08 -2.26
C ILE A 227 12.69 -0.80 -1.72
N PHE A 228 13.29 0.35 -2.00
CA PHE A 228 12.80 1.66 -1.58
C PHE A 228 11.41 1.98 -2.16
N TYR A 229 11.22 1.80 -3.46
CA TYR A 229 9.91 1.99 -4.11
C TYR A 229 8.81 1.14 -3.46
N ASN A 230 9.09 -0.15 -3.26
CA ASN A 230 8.15 -1.06 -2.61
C ASN A 230 7.90 -0.64 -1.16
N LEU A 231 8.93 -0.23 -0.40
CA LEU A 231 8.80 0.20 0.98
C LEU A 231 7.81 1.37 1.10
N VAL A 232 8.02 2.44 0.32
CA VAL A 232 7.13 3.62 0.33
C VAL A 232 5.71 3.24 -0.07
N THR A 233 5.56 2.48 -1.15
CA THR A 233 4.25 2.04 -1.62
C THR A 233 3.51 1.18 -0.60
N GLN A 234 4.20 0.22 0.05
CA GLN A 234 3.58 -0.64 1.05
C GLN A 234 3.25 0.12 2.35
N ILE A 235 4.04 1.12 2.76
CA ILE A 235 3.68 2.00 3.88
C ILE A 235 2.37 2.72 3.58
N CYS A 236 2.26 3.39 2.43
CA CYS A 236 1.03 4.08 2.04
C CYS A 236 -0.19 3.15 2.04
N GLN A 237 -0.03 1.95 1.48
CA GLN A 237 -1.11 0.96 1.43
C GLN A 237 -1.47 0.38 2.80
N ALA A 238 -0.52 0.21 3.72
CA ALA A 238 -0.78 -0.33 5.05
C ALA A 238 -1.64 0.62 5.90
N PHE A 239 -1.43 1.93 5.79
CA PHE A 239 -2.27 2.92 6.47
C PHE A 239 -3.69 3.04 5.87
N GLN A 240 -3.86 2.68 4.60
CA GLN A 240 -5.14 2.69 3.89
C GLN A 240 -5.90 1.36 3.96
N GLU A 241 -5.35 0.35 4.67
CA GLU A 241 -6.00 -0.96 4.78
C GLU A 241 -7.34 -0.84 5.49
N PHE A 242 -8.40 -1.33 4.83
CA PHE A 242 -9.78 -1.22 5.29
C PHE A 242 -10.52 -2.56 5.24
N ASN A 243 -10.46 -3.27 4.11
CA ASN A 243 -11.28 -4.47 3.85
C ASN A 243 -11.03 -5.59 4.86
N GLY A 244 -9.77 -5.85 5.22
CA GLY A 244 -9.42 -6.87 6.19
C GLY A 244 -10.05 -6.60 7.56
N PRO A 245 -9.76 -5.45 8.20
CA PRO A 245 -10.34 -5.09 9.49
C PRO A 245 -11.86 -5.02 9.51
N ASP A 246 -12.50 -4.50 8.46
CA ASP A 246 -13.96 -4.36 8.40
C ASP A 246 -14.66 -5.70 8.23
N ILE A 247 -14.30 -6.48 7.22
CA ILE A 247 -15.02 -7.70 6.83
C ILE A 247 -14.72 -8.87 7.75
N ILE A 248 -13.44 -9.06 8.13
CA ILE A 248 -13.02 -10.22 8.88
C ILE A 248 -13.44 -10.09 10.35
N THR A 249 -13.18 -8.96 10.98
CA THR A 249 -13.35 -8.77 12.42
C THR A 249 -14.28 -7.61 12.81
N ASN A 250 -14.66 -6.74 11.87
CA ASN A 250 -15.37 -5.48 12.12
C ASN A 250 -14.69 -4.65 13.24
N GLY A 251 -13.34 -4.63 13.23
CA GLY A 251 -12.53 -3.95 14.24
C GLY A 251 -12.37 -4.67 15.58
N GLY A 252 -13.02 -5.83 15.76
CA GLY A 252 -12.97 -6.64 16.98
C GLY A 252 -11.77 -7.60 17.07
N PRO A 253 -11.68 -8.40 18.14
CA PRO A 253 -12.37 -8.23 19.42
C PRO A 253 -11.80 -7.06 20.24
N ARG A 254 -12.63 -6.42 21.02
CA ARG A 254 -12.26 -5.30 21.92
C ARG A 254 -11.47 -4.16 21.23
N GLY A 255 -11.69 -3.96 19.91
CA GLY A 255 -10.99 -2.97 19.11
C GLY A 255 -9.54 -3.32 18.76
N SER A 256 -9.10 -4.59 18.92
CA SER A 256 -7.71 -5.01 18.67
C SER A 256 -7.29 -4.95 17.19
N THR A 257 -8.26 -4.86 16.28
CA THR A 257 -8.03 -4.76 14.83
C THR A 257 -8.63 -3.49 14.24
N THR A 258 -9.05 -2.54 15.08
CA THR A 258 -9.57 -1.26 14.61
C THR A 258 -8.42 -0.39 14.10
N LEU A 259 -8.28 -0.33 12.78
CA LEU A 259 -7.34 0.58 12.13
C LEU A 259 -7.98 1.97 11.98
N ILE A 260 -7.13 3.00 11.80
CA ILE A 260 -7.59 4.38 11.63
C ILE A 260 -8.50 4.54 10.40
N SER A 261 -8.22 3.85 9.30
CA SER A 261 -9.04 3.81 8.09
C SER A 261 -10.46 3.31 8.36
N LEU A 262 -10.60 2.28 9.21
CA LEU A 262 -11.90 1.77 9.63
C LEU A 262 -12.67 2.79 10.50
N LEU A 263 -11.97 3.56 11.36
CA LEU A 263 -12.60 4.62 12.11
C LEU A 263 -13.06 5.77 11.21
N VAL A 264 -12.25 6.17 10.24
CA VAL A 264 -12.67 7.19 9.23
C VAL A 264 -13.97 6.76 8.57
N TYR A 265 -14.03 5.51 8.11
CA TYR A 265 -15.26 4.97 7.51
C TYR A 265 -16.45 4.97 8.48
N ASN A 266 -16.25 4.53 9.72
CA ASN A 266 -17.32 4.45 10.71
C ASN A 266 -17.86 5.84 11.06
N TYR A 267 -16.99 6.85 11.24
CA TYR A 267 -17.42 8.23 11.50
C TYR A 267 -18.15 8.82 10.27
N ALA A 268 -17.62 8.62 9.05
CA ALA A 268 -18.22 9.17 7.84
C ALA A 268 -19.58 8.55 7.50
N PHE A 269 -19.68 7.20 7.55
CA PHE A 269 -20.80 6.46 6.94
C PHE A 269 -21.71 5.75 7.94
N LYS A 270 -21.28 5.53 9.18
CA LYS A 270 -22.13 4.93 10.23
C LYS A 270 -22.62 5.98 11.25
N SER A 271 -21.76 6.92 11.62
CA SER A 271 -22.10 8.01 12.55
C SER A 271 -22.50 9.31 11.84
N TYR A 272 -22.22 9.40 10.53
CA TYR A 272 -22.48 10.58 9.69
C TYR A 272 -21.78 11.87 10.16
N ASP A 273 -20.76 11.72 10.99
CA ASP A 273 -19.90 12.78 11.50
C ASP A 273 -18.75 13.02 10.53
N MET A 274 -19.00 13.83 9.51
CA MET A 274 -18.02 14.16 8.49
C MET A 274 -16.89 15.04 9.00
N GLY A 275 -17.14 15.86 10.01
CA GLY A 275 -16.13 16.70 10.64
C GLY A 275 -15.03 15.85 11.26
N MET A 276 -15.39 14.91 12.13
CA MET A 276 -14.45 13.99 12.77
C MET A 276 -13.79 13.03 11.74
N ALA A 277 -14.57 12.48 10.79
CA ALA A 277 -14.04 11.61 9.76
C ALA A 277 -12.95 12.31 8.94
N SER A 278 -13.21 13.55 8.53
CA SER A 278 -12.24 14.36 7.77
C SER A 278 -11.00 14.68 8.61
N ALA A 279 -11.15 15.03 9.89
CA ALA A 279 -10.01 15.27 10.78
C ALA A 279 -9.12 14.02 10.91
N LEU A 280 -9.71 12.84 11.09
CA LEU A 280 -8.97 11.57 11.16
C LEU A 280 -8.27 11.23 9.84
N ALA A 281 -8.91 11.48 8.69
CA ALA A 281 -8.30 11.30 7.38
C ALA A 281 -7.09 12.22 7.17
N TRP A 282 -7.18 13.48 7.62
CA TRP A 282 -6.07 14.43 7.57
C TRP A 282 -4.93 14.06 8.52
N ILE A 283 -5.23 13.59 9.74
CA ILE A 283 -4.20 13.04 10.65
C ILE A 283 -3.47 11.88 9.98
N MET A 284 -4.22 10.94 9.40
CA MET A 284 -3.62 9.79 8.68
C MET A 284 -2.76 10.25 7.49
N PHE A 285 -3.24 11.21 6.71
CA PHE A 285 -2.50 11.79 5.58
C PHE A 285 -1.19 12.43 6.04
N ILE A 286 -1.21 13.25 7.10
CA ILE A 286 0.00 13.90 7.64
C ILE A 286 0.99 12.85 8.15
N ILE A 287 0.53 11.80 8.84
CA ILE A 287 1.40 10.71 9.30
C ILE A 287 2.09 10.02 8.11
N VAL A 288 1.33 9.67 7.07
CA VAL A 288 1.88 9.03 5.87
C VAL A 288 2.87 9.96 5.16
N CYS A 289 2.58 11.26 5.05
CA CYS A 289 3.51 12.25 4.52
C CYS A 289 4.81 12.30 5.32
N ILE A 290 4.75 12.34 6.65
CA ILE A 290 5.94 12.35 7.52
C ILE A 290 6.75 11.07 7.31
N LEU A 291 6.13 9.90 7.32
CA LEU A 291 6.81 8.63 7.09
C LEU A 291 7.45 8.58 5.70
N THR A 292 6.77 9.10 4.69
CA THR A 292 7.28 9.20 3.32
C THR A 292 8.50 10.13 3.25
N ILE A 293 8.44 11.30 3.88
CA ILE A 293 9.56 12.25 3.94
C ILE A 293 10.76 11.59 4.65
N ILE A 294 10.53 10.89 5.77
CA ILE A 294 11.58 10.16 6.47
C ILE A 294 12.19 9.09 5.55
N ALA A 295 11.38 8.33 4.83
CA ALA A 295 11.87 7.34 3.87
C ALA A 295 12.73 8.00 2.78
N PHE A 296 12.25 9.09 2.15
CA PHE A 296 13.00 9.81 1.10
C PHE A 296 14.28 10.48 1.61
N THR A 297 14.31 10.97 2.83
CA THR A 297 15.54 11.52 3.41
C THR A 297 16.56 10.42 3.75
N SER A 298 16.07 9.26 4.18
CA SER A 298 16.93 8.12 4.51
C SER A 298 17.56 7.46 3.28
N GLN A 299 16.88 7.48 2.12
CA GLN A 299 17.34 6.80 0.89
C GLN A 299 18.76 7.21 0.48
N LYS A 300 19.13 8.49 0.68
CA LYS A 300 20.45 9.02 0.33
C LYS A 300 21.63 8.25 0.98
N LYS A 301 21.36 7.48 2.03
CA LYS A 301 22.40 6.75 2.79
C LYS A 301 22.53 5.29 2.40
N TRP A 302 21.49 4.68 1.80
CA TRP A 302 21.45 3.24 1.59
C TRP A 302 20.95 2.80 0.21
N VAL A 303 20.30 3.69 -0.57
CA VAL A 303 19.87 3.37 -1.94
C VAL A 303 21.01 3.66 -2.91
N TYR A 304 21.35 2.68 -3.73
CA TYR A 304 22.40 2.77 -4.73
C TYR A 304 21.78 3.01 -6.12
N TYR A 305 22.11 4.14 -6.75
CA TYR A 305 21.76 4.45 -8.12
C TYR A 305 23.00 4.30 -9.01
N SER A 306 22.94 3.43 -10.02
CA SER A 306 24.09 3.15 -10.90
C SER A 306 24.51 4.34 -11.78
N ASP A 307 23.59 5.29 -12.00
CA ASP A 307 23.81 6.42 -12.93
C ASP A 307 24.41 7.68 -12.23
N GLU A 308 24.65 7.64 -10.94
CA GLU A 308 25.21 8.81 -10.18
C GLU A 308 26.74 8.77 -10.00
N ARG A 309 27.49 8.07 -10.90
CA ARG A 309 28.96 8.12 -10.93
C ARG A 309 29.49 8.56 -12.27
#